data_2731cdb9086140338956d87d0ae459d1
#
_entry.id   2731cdb9086140338956d87d0ae459d1
#
_cell.length_a   1.000
_cell.length_b   1.000
_cell.length_c   1.000
_cell.angle_alpha   90.00
_cell.angle_beta   90.00
_cell.angle_gamma   90.00
#
_symmetry.space_group_name_H-M   'P 1'
#
loop_
_entity.id
_entity.type
_entity.pdbx_description
1 polymer ?
#
loop_
_entity_poly.entity_id
_entity_poly.type
_entity_poly.pdbx_seq_one_letter_code
_entity_poly.pdbx_strand_id
1 'polypeptide(L)'
;MKSVNIRSMLAAVTLAAMTCLATPAYAKPSGNWRISFNHQADNDGTVVFRIAPVGGTPIDIETKVPAGTTENNVADLVSASIKATLGSDDYRVGVDDGEDVVVKKRGKTPKFELTMVSTSLTGLEILVKHN
;
A
#
# COMPACT_ATOMS: atom_id res chain seq x y z
N MET A 1 -38.24 -1.55 33.73
CA MET A 1 -38.02 -2.60 32.87
C MET A 1 -37.50 -2.23 31.56
N LYS A 2 -37.94 -1.25 31.04
CA LYS A 2 -37.44 -0.88 29.79
C LYS A 2 -35.99 -0.64 29.77
N SER A 3 -35.48 -0.16 30.78
CA SER A 3 -34.10 0.21 30.77
C SER A 3 -33.23 -0.97 30.50
N VAL A 4 -33.73 -2.08 30.70
CA VAL A 4 -32.92 -3.23 30.44
C VAL A 4 -32.34 -3.28 29.10
N ASN A 5 -33.06 -2.91 28.18
CA ASN A 5 -32.59 -3.02 26.84
C ASN A 5 -31.35 -2.25 26.55
N ILE A 6 -31.25 -1.21 27.18
CA ILE A 6 -30.13 -0.40 26.93
C ILE A 6 -28.84 -1.06 27.12
N ARG A 7 -28.78 -1.84 28.09
CA ARG A 7 -27.54 -2.47 28.32
C ARG A 7 -27.11 -3.29 27.21
N SER A 8 -27.98 -3.88 26.56
CA SER A 8 -27.52 -4.77 25.51
C SER A 8 -26.78 -4.03 24.45
N MET A 9 -27.12 -2.83 24.21
CA MET A 9 -26.43 -2.19 23.16
C MET A 9 -25.03 -1.91 23.48
N LEU A 10 -24.80 -1.68 24.68
CA LEU A 10 -23.46 -1.38 25.04
C LEU A 10 -22.56 -2.48 24.69
N ALA A 11 -23.03 -3.64 24.86
CA ALA A 11 -22.17 -4.75 24.57
C ALA A 11 -21.77 -4.74 23.11
N ALA A 12 -22.65 -4.38 22.31
CA ALA A 12 -22.34 -4.40 20.91
C ALA A 12 -21.26 -3.43 20.58
N VAL A 13 -21.31 -2.34 21.19
CA VAL A 13 -20.31 -1.36 20.90
C VAL A 13 -18.95 -1.82 21.25
N THR A 14 -18.84 -2.46 22.33
CA THR A 14 -17.54 -2.88 22.69
C THR A 14 -16.96 -3.80 21.73
N LEU A 15 -17.74 -4.61 21.14
CA LEU A 15 -17.19 -5.53 20.21
C LEU A 15 -16.53 -4.85 19.10
N ALA A 16 -17.15 -3.89 18.59
CA ALA A 16 -16.59 -3.20 17.46
C ALA A 16 -15.22 -2.70 17.79
N ALA A 17 -15.04 -2.29 18.94
CA ALA A 17 -13.76 -1.75 19.28
C ALA A 17 -12.69 -2.77 19.25
N MET A 18 -12.96 -3.90 19.67
CA MET A 18 -11.94 -4.84 19.73
C MET A 18 -11.41 -5.20 18.43
N THR A 19 -12.23 -5.26 17.48
CA THR A 19 -11.71 -5.70 16.19
C THR A 19 -10.55 -4.89 15.74
N CYS A 20 -10.49 -3.71 16.14
CA CYS A 20 -9.41 -2.91 15.66
C CYS A 20 -8.10 -3.36 16.17
N LEU A 21 -8.12 -4.06 17.20
CA LEU A 21 -6.90 -4.44 17.75
C LEU A 21 -6.21 -5.45 16.99
N ALA A 22 -6.89 -6.09 16.19
CA ALA A 22 -6.26 -7.12 15.47
C ALA A 22 -5.24 -6.54 14.57
N THR A 23 -4.44 -5.74 15.03
CA THR A 23 -3.47 -5.20 14.19
C THR A 23 -2.38 -6.15 14.07
N PRO A 24 -2.00 -6.42 12.94
CA PRO A 24 -0.94 -7.30 12.68
C PRO A 24 0.30 -6.65 13.00
N ALA A 25 1.00 -7.21 13.73
CA ALA A 25 2.24 -6.63 14.05
C ALA A 25 3.35 -7.29 13.33
N TYR A 26 3.11 -7.90 12.24
CA TYR A 26 4.18 -8.61 11.62
C TYR A 26 4.94 -7.81 10.63
N ALA A 27 4.66 -6.56 10.55
CA ALA A 27 5.32 -5.71 9.61
C ALA A 27 6.81 -5.79 9.84
N LYS A 28 7.55 -5.96 8.80
CA LYS A 28 8.99 -5.96 8.88
C LYS A 28 9.50 -4.75 8.12
N PRO A 29 9.64 -3.63 8.78
CA PRO A 29 10.10 -2.42 8.10
C PRO A 29 11.46 -2.62 7.48
N SER A 30 11.66 -2.05 6.33
CA SER A 30 12.93 -2.10 5.61
C SER A 30 13.20 -0.72 5.02
N GLY A 31 14.42 -0.48 4.65
CA GLY A 31 14.79 0.74 3.97
C GLY A 31 14.67 0.63 2.46
N ASN A 32 14.33 -0.53 1.94
CA ASN A 32 14.32 -0.78 0.52
C ASN A 32 13.24 -1.78 0.16
N TRP A 33 12.31 -1.37 -0.70
CA TRP A 33 11.20 -2.20 -1.13
C TRP A 33 11.12 -2.24 -2.64
N ARG A 34 10.58 -3.34 -3.18
CA ARG A 34 10.42 -3.54 -4.61
C ARG A 34 9.01 -4.03 -4.89
N ILE A 35 8.37 -3.45 -5.90
CA ILE A 35 7.09 -3.88 -6.40
C ILE A 35 7.32 -4.41 -7.79
N SER A 36 7.04 -5.67 -8.03
CA SER A 36 7.23 -6.28 -9.35
C SER A 36 5.87 -6.50 -10.01
N PHE A 37 5.77 -6.15 -11.29
CA PHE A 37 4.56 -6.33 -12.05
C PHE A 37 4.83 -7.34 -13.16
N ASN A 38 3.84 -8.19 -13.46
CA ASN A 38 3.99 -9.17 -14.52
C ASN A 38 2.66 -9.27 -15.30
N HIS A 39 2.76 -9.48 -16.58
CA HIS A 39 1.61 -9.53 -17.49
C HIS A 39 1.06 -8.12 -17.73
N GLN A 40 -0.20 -8.00 -18.06
CA GLN A 40 -0.80 -6.71 -18.33
C GLN A 40 -2.16 -6.57 -17.67
N ALA A 41 -2.65 -5.35 -17.56
CA ALA A 41 -3.95 -5.09 -16.98
C ALA A 41 -5.04 -5.45 -18.00
N ASP A 42 -5.99 -6.27 -17.60
CA ASP A 42 -7.08 -6.69 -18.48
C ASP A 42 -8.24 -5.70 -18.46
N ASN A 43 -8.30 -4.86 -17.45
CA ASN A 43 -9.42 -3.92 -17.30
C ASN A 43 -8.90 -2.56 -16.83
N ASP A 44 -9.78 -1.56 -16.89
CA ASP A 44 -9.49 -0.28 -16.26
C ASP A 44 -9.65 -0.48 -14.77
N GLY A 45 -8.71 -0.02 -13.99
CA GLY A 45 -8.79 -0.19 -12.55
C GLY A 45 -7.79 0.66 -11.80
N THR A 46 -7.71 0.39 -10.52
CA THR A 46 -6.78 1.13 -9.64
C THR A 46 -6.03 0.16 -8.76
N VAL A 47 -4.87 0.59 -8.29
CA VAL A 47 -4.12 -0.13 -7.29
C VAL A 47 -3.72 0.88 -6.22
N VAL A 48 -3.81 0.49 -4.96
CA VAL A 48 -3.46 1.35 -3.84
C VAL A 48 -2.34 0.69 -3.05
N PHE A 49 -1.24 1.41 -2.88
CA PHE A 49 -0.14 0.98 -2.05
C PHE A 49 -0.09 1.86 -0.81
N ARG A 50 0.39 1.30 0.30
CA ARG A 50 0.55 2.05 1.54
C ARG A 50 2.00 2.03 1.95
N ILE A 51 2.52 3.19 2.29
CA ILE A 51 3.85 3.33 2.85
C ILE A 51 3.67 3.76 4.30
N ALA A 52 4.17 2.93 5.21
CA ALA A 52 4.01 3.14 6.64
C ALA A 52 5.38 3.29 7.30
N PRO A 53 5.86 4.52 7.48
CA PRO A 53 7.14 4.74 8.15
C PRO A 53 7.03 4.38 9.62
N VAL A 54 8.10 3.85 10.17
CA VAL A 54 8.14 3.52 11.58
C VAL A 54 8.00 4.81 12.39
N GLY A 55 7.00 4.86 13.25
CA GLY A 55 6.76 6.06 14.06
C GLY A 55 6.07 7.19 13.33
N GLY A 56 5.71 7.00 12.08
CA GLY A 56 5.07 8.04 11.29
C GLY A 56 3.66 7.67 10.87
N THR A 57 3.06 8.55 10.08
CA THR A 57 1.69 8.34 9.60
C THR A 57 1.72 7.58 8.29
N PRO A 58 0.90 6.53 8.15
CA PRO A 58 0.84 5.80 6.89
C PRO A 58 0.29 6.69 5.77
N ILE A 59 0.79 6.46 4.57
CA ILE A 59 0.39 7.23 3.39
C ILE A 59 -0.10 6.25 2.34
N ASP A 60 -1.32 6.46 1.86
CA ASP A 60 -1.90 5.63 0.80
C ASP A 60 -1.71 6.35 -0.53
N ILE A 61 -1.31 5.59 -1.54
CA ILE A 61 -1.03 6.12 -2.86
C ILE A 61 -1.81 5.32 -3.89
N GLU A 62 -2.71 5.99 -4.58
CA GLU A 62 -3.57 5.36 -5.58
C GLU A 62 -3.02 5.62 -6.98
N THR A 63 -3.03 4.60 -7.82
CA THR A 63 -2.65 4.73 -9.22
C THR A 63 -3.76 4.16 -10.08
N LYS A 64 -4.21 4.94 -11.07
CA LYS A 64 -5.20 4.48 -12.04
C LYS A 64 -4.48 3.88 -13.21
N VAL A 65 -4.94 2.71 -13.64
CA VAL A 65 -4.30 1.96 -14.72
C VAL A 65 -5.35 1.58 -15.77
N PRO A 66 -5.20 2.05 -16.99
CA PRO A 66 -6.14 1.68 -18.06
C PRO A 66 -5.98 0.23 -18.51
N ALA A 67 -7.05 -0.33 -19.06
CA ALA A 67 -7.01 -1.66 -19.61
C ALA A 67 -5.93 -1.74 -20.70
N GLY A 68 -5.24 -2.86 -20.77
CA GLY A 68 -4.21 -3.06 -21.78
C GLY A 68 -2.84 -2.48 -21.43
N THR A 69 -2.71 -1.85 -20.27
CA THR A 69 -1.42 -1.31 -19.87
C THR A 69 -0.45 -2.46 -19.58
N THR A 70 0.70 -2.45 -20.23
CA THR A 70 1.70 -3.50 -20.04
C THR A 70 2.42 -3.33 -18.72
N GLU A 71 3.07 -4.38 -18.25
CA GLU A 71 3.80 -4.36 -16.99
C GLU A 71 4.79 -3.20 -16.86
N ASN A 72 5.53 -2.91 -17.91
CA ASN A 72 6.50 -1.82 -17.88
C ASN A 72 5.80 -0.47 -17.72
N ASN A 73 4.69 -0.29 -18.41
CA ASN A 73 3.95 0.96 -18.30
C ASN A 73 3.23 1.08 -16.97
N VAL A 74 2.79 -0.04 -16.40
CA VAL A 74 2.21 -0.02 -15.05
C VAL A 74 3.28 0.43 -14.05
N ALA A 75 4.49 -0.10 -14.18
CA ALA A 75 5.59 0.30 -13.30
C ALA A 75 5.86 1.80 -13.41
N ASP A 76 5.82 2.34 -14.62
CA ASP A 76 6.03 3.77 -14.81
C ASP A 76 4.92 4.59 -14.14
N LEU A 77 3.66 4.17 -14.29
CA LEU A 77 2.55 4.88 -13.68
C LEU A 77 2.63 4.84 -12.15
N VAL A 78 2.91 3.68 -11.59
CA VAL A 78 3.01 3.53 -10.14
C VAL A 78 4.19 4.33 -9.61
N SER A 79 5.33 4.26 -10.27
CA SER A 79 6.51 5.03 -9.87
C SER A 79 6.20 6.53 -9.87
N ALA A 80 5.51 7.01 -10.88
CA ALA A 80 5.14 8.41 -10.98
C ALA A 80 4.19 8.82 -9.84
N SER A 81 3.21 7.99 -9.50
CA SER A 81 2.28 8.26 -8.41
C SER A 81 3.00 8.33 -7.08
N ILE A 82 3.91 7.41 -6.85
CA ILE A 82 4.65 7.37 -5.59
C ILE A 82 5.56 8.60 -5.48
N LYS A 83 6.26 8.94 -6.56
CA LYS A 83 7.12 10.12 -6.56
C LYS A 83 6.32 11.40 -6.28
N ALA A 84 5.17 11.53 -6.93
CA ALA A 84 4.35 12.72 -6.76
C ALA A 84 3.85 12.87 -5.33
N THR A 85 3.56 11.77 -4.69
CA THR A 85 3.03 11.77 -3.33
C THR A 85 4.11 11.96 -2.28
N LEU A 86 5.23 11.26 -2.42
CA LEU A 86 6.27 11.29 -1.40
C LEU A 86 7.28 12.41 -1.57
N GLY A 87 7.47 12.86 -2.79
CA GLY A 87 8.53 13.79 -3.08
C GLY A 87 9.88 13.07 -3.12
N SER A 88 10.96 13.82 -3.18
CA SER A 88 12.29 13.24 -3.32
C SER A 88 13.21 13.47 -2.13
N ASP A 89 12.71 14.13 -1.10
CA ASP A 89 13.58 14.45 0.06
C ASP A 89 13.86 13.22 0.92
N ASP A 90 12.83 12.43 1.19
CA ASP A 90 12.94 11.30 2.10
C ASP A 90 13.06 9.95 1.40
N TYR A 91 12.61 9.87 0.17
CA TYR A 91 12.59 8.61 -0.56
C TYR A 91 13.13 8.74 -1.97
N ARG A 92 13.79 7.68 -2.43
CA ARG A 92 14.22 7.58 -3.81
C ARG A 92 13.34 6.53 -4.47
N VAL A 93 12.65 6.91 -5.51
CA VAL A 93 11.74 6.03 -6.22
C VAL A 93 12.19 5.91 -7.66
N GLY A 94 12.23 4.72 -8.19
CA GLY A 94 12.64 4.52 -9.57
C GLY A 94 12.11 3.22 -10.13
N VAL A 95 12.34 2.99 -11.41
CA VAL A 95 11.98 1.75 -12.08
C VAL A 95 13.27 1.01 -12.39
N ASP A 96 13.28 -0.29 -12.11
CA ASP A 96 14.40 -1.15 -12.35
C ASP A 96 13.94 -2.30 -13.23
N ASP A 97 14.74 -2.72 -14.18
CA ASP A 97 14.41 -3.80 -15.11
C ASP A 97 13.08 -3.60 -15.86
N GLY A 98 12.62 -2.37 -15.94
CA GLY A 98 11.41 -2.05 -16.69
C GLY A 98 10.11 -2.28 -15.98
N GLU A 99 9.95 -3.38 -15.26
CA GLU A 99 8.69 -3.72 -14.61
C GLU A 99 8.73 -3.69 -13.09
N ASP A 100 9.84 -3.28 -12.51
CA ASP A 100 9.96 -3.24 -11.05
C ASP A 100 10.04 -1.80 -10.57
N VAL A 101 9.24 -1.47 -9.57
CA VAL A 101 9.33 -0.17 -8.90
C VAL A 101 10.13 -0.36 -7.62
N VAL A 102 11.15 0.45 -7.42
CA VAL A 102 12.00 0.38 -6.24
C VAL A 102 11.81 1.64 -5.43
N VAL A 103 11.55 1.49 -4.12
CA VAL A 103 11.38 2.59 -3.19
C VAL A 103 12.41 2.44 -2.08
N LYS A 104 13.29 3.41 -1.95
CA LYS A 104 14.36 3.39 -0.94
C LYS A 104 14.29 4.63 -0.08
N LYS A 105 14.52 4.47 1.21
CA LYS A 105 14.61 5.63 2.10
C LYS A 105 15.93 6.35 1.88
N ARG A 106 15.95 7.62 2.17
CA ARG A 106 17.18 8.42 2.10
C ARG A 106 17.66 8.76 3.50
N GLY A 107 18.95 8.66 3.69
CA GLY A 107 19.60 9.14 4.90
C GLY A 107 18.95 8.67 6.19
N LYS A 108 18.55 9.61 7.00
CA LYS A 108 18.00 9.32 8.32
C LYS A 108 16.50 9.06 8.32
N THR A 109 15.88 9.04 7.18
CA THR A 109 14.45 8.71 7.08
C THR A 109 14.23 7.34 7.71
N PRO A 110 13.18 7.15 8.49
CA PRO A 110 12.94 5.85 9.13
C PRO A 110 12.70 4.75 8.12
N LYS A 111 12.95 3.53 8.53
CA LYS A 111 12.56 2.37 7.74
C LYS A 111 11.05 2.37 7.63
N PHE A 112 10.51 1.71 6.66
CA PHE A 112 9.09 1.73 6.39
C PHE A 112 8.61 0.37 5.89
N GLU A 113 7.30 0.19 5.94
CA GLU A 113 6.68 -0.99 5.35
C GLU A 113 5.91 -0.53 4.11
N LEU A 114 6.01 -1.29 3.04
CA LEU A 114 5.24 -1.03 1.83
C LEU A 114 4.32 -2.22 1.59
N THR A 115 3.02 -1.96 1.48
CA THR A 115 2.04 -3.01 1.26
C THR A 115 1.06 -2.59 0.17
N MET A 116 0.47 -3.58 -0.49
CA MET A 116 -0.63 -3.32 -1.40
C MET A 116 -1.92 -3.41 -0.60
N VAL A 117 -2.66 -2.31 -0.55
CA VAL A 117 -3.89 -2.24 0.22
C VAL A 117 -5.04 -2.86 -0.55
N SER A 118 -5.15 -2.53 -1.83
CA SER A 118 -6.25 -3.03 -2.65
C SER A 118 -5.93 -2.83 -4.12
N THR A 119 -6.59 -3.62 -4.95
CA THR A 119 -6.53 -3.42 -6.39
C THR A 119 -7.81 -3.94 -7.03
N SER A 120 -8.29 -3.26 -8.06
CA SER A 120 -9.39 -3.72 -8.88
C SER A 120 -8.89 -4.23 -10.23
N LEU A 121 -7.57 -4.24 -10.44
CA LEU A 121 -6.99 -4.70 -11.69
C LEU A 121 -7.02 -6.22 -11.77
N THR A 122 -7.29 -6.74 -12.96
CA THR A 122 -7.23 -8.18 -13.22
C THR A 122 -6.19 -8.44 -14.30
N GLY A 123 -5.68 -9.66 -14.35
CA GLY A 123 -4.69 -10.07 -15.33
C GLY A 123 -3.25 -9.70 -14.98
N LEU A 124 -3.07 -8.75 -14.14
CA LEU A 124 -1.77 -8.25 -13.73
C LEU A 124 -1.37 -8.91 -12.42
N GLU A 125 -0.16 -9.44 -12.37
CA GLU A 125 0.37 -10.03 -11.15
C GLU A 125 1.23 -8.98 -10.45
N ILE A 126 1.00 -8.78 -9.17
CA ILE A 126 1.71 -7.76 -8.37
C ILE A 126 2.37 -8.43 -7.18
N LEU A 127 3.67 -8.25 -7.04
CA LEU A 127 4.41 -8.84 -5.95
C LEU A 127 5.18 -7.75 -5.21
N VAL A 128 5.02 -7.67 -3.90
CA VAL A 128 5.71 -6.69 -3.07
C VAL A 128 6.69 -7.42 -2.16
N LYS A 129 7.94 -7.00 -2.17
CA LYS A 129 8.95 -7.62 -1.30
C LYS A 129 10.01 -6.59 -0.91
N HIS A 130 10.73 -6.88 0.16
CA HIS A 130 11.84 -6.03 0.57
C HIS A 130 13.17 -6.77 0.44
N ASN A 131 14.21 -6.03 0.35
CA ASN A 131 15.57 -6.58 0.30
C ASN A 131 16.23 -6.47 1.66
#